data_4fc8c4c71497cb3f8a7d4e153b20574b
#
_entry.id   4fc8c4c71497cb3f8a7d4e153b20574b
#
_cell.length_a   1.000
_cell.length_b   1.000
_cell.length_c   1.000
_cell.angle_alpha   90.00
_cell.angle_beta   90.00
_cell.angle_gamma   90.00
#
_symmetry.space_group_name_H-M   'P 1'
#
loop_
_entity.id
_entity.type
_entity.pdbx_description
1 polymer ?
#
loop_
_entity_poly.entity_id
_entity_poly.type
_entity_poly.pdbx_seq_one_letter_code
_entity_poly.pdbx_strand_id
1 'polypeptide(L)'
;MRIGFSLLLGIVISVVVWENATATVSQGRNSISGVVFGESRTPMSDTYVQLLDELGSTIAQTRTNGAGRYAFNGLSSGRFKIKVFPVGTDYMEQIQEVLLSPVSAVPGSGADNQQIDFYLRLRDANRGPFSVPGTIFAQEVPDEAKKLYESGISQLRQKNETAGFENLKKALDVFPNYFLALDRLGTEYAARGRTNANYFEAARILLTKALEVNPRSFSSMFGLGFTQYHQGMVNEAVVNLERAITVYNDSPNAYLWLGIAQKRVGKLVQAEASLKRANELSKGKEADVHWQLGGLYNDQKRYAEAAAELELFLKNKPDARDAEKIKQLIAQLKQKAATP
;
A
#
# COMPACT_ATOMS: atom_id res chain seq x y z
N MET A 1 25.99 56.73 43.24
CA MET A 1 26.69 56.55 41.99
C MET A 1 26.94 55.05 41.81
N ARG A 2 26.00 54.37 41.20
CA ARG A 2 26.15 52.99 40.76
C ARG A 2 25.32 52.81 39.52
N ILE A 3 25.99 52.64 38.41
CA ILE A 3 25.47 52.51 37.08
C ILE A 3 25.06 51.04 36.89
N GLY A 4 23.79 50.78 36.68
CA GLY A 4 23.27 49.45 36.34
C GLY A 4 23.31 49.23 34.83
N PHE A 5 24.05 48.25 34.38
CA PHE A 5 24.05 47.78 32.99
C PHE A 5 22.89 46.78 32.82
N SER A 6 21.90 47.15 32.01
CA SER A 6 20.85 46.23 31.55
C SER A 6 21.35 45.59 30.29
N LEU A 7 21.56 44.26 30.34
CA LEU A 7 21.83 43.42 29.15
C LEU A 7 20.51 43.03 28.52
N LEU A 8 20.20 43.61 27.37
CA LEU A 8 19.12 43.17 26.48
C LEU A 8 19.64 41.96 25.68
N LEU A 9 19.13 40.80 26.01
CA LEU A 9 19.35 39.55 25.26
C LEU A 9 18.44 39.58 24.02
N GLY A 10 18.98 39.95 22.87
CA GLY A 10 18.28 39.91 21.59
C GLY A 10 18.22 38.43 21.11
N ILE A 11 17.03 37.86 21.10
CA ILE A 11 16.78 36.56 20.45
C ILE A 11 16.75 36.82 18.93
N VAL A 12 17.83 36.47 18.24
CA VAL A 12 17.86 36.42 16.77
C VAL A 12 17.12 35.14 16.34
N ILE A 13 15.86 35.30 15.94
CA ILE A 13 15.12 34.24 15.25
C ILE A 13 15.65 34.20 13.81
N SER A 14 16.56 33.29 13.51
CA SER A 14 16.95 32.98 12.15
C SER A 14 15.80 32.26 11.46
N VAL A 15 15.01 33.00 10.70
CA VAL A 15 14.08 32.45 9.72
C VAL A 15 14.94 31.82 8.62
N VAL A 16 15.02 30.48 8.65
CA VAL A 16 15.56 29.73 7.51
C VAL A 16 14.54 29.83 6.39
N VAL A 17 14.72 30.80 5.53
CA VAL A 17 14.03 30.87 4.24
C VAL A 17 14.59 29.71 3.42
N TRP A 18 13.77 28.67 3.23
CA TRP A 18 14.03 27.66 2.22
C TRP A 18 13.89 28.34 0.85
N GLU A 19 14.99 28.88 0.35
CA GLU A 19 15.06 29.22 -1.07
C GLU A 19 14.87 27.92 -1.85
N ASN A 20 13.78 27.87 -2.61
CA ASN A 20 13.61 26.88 -3.66
C ASN A 20 14.81 27.05 -4.60
N ALA A 21 15.81 26.20 -4.44
CA ALA A 21 16.88 26.07 -5.40
C ALA A 21 16.27 25.57 -6.70
N THR A 22 15.85 26.53 -7.55
CA THR A 22 15.64 26.24 -8.96
C THR A 22 17.02 25.88 -9.51
N ALA A 23 17.27 24.59 -9.67
CA ALA A 23 18.42 24.13 -10.41
C ALA A 23 18.40 24.83 -11.76
N THR A 24 19.33 25.77 -11.98
CA THR A 24 19.56 26.38 -13.29
C THR A 24 20.05 25.29 -14.22
N VAL A 25 19.10 24.67 -14.89
CA VAL A 25 19.39 23.76 -16.02
C VAL A 25 20.09 24.64 -17.05
N SER A 26 21.31 24.28 -17.41
CA SER A 26 22.09 24.91 -18.51
C SER A 26 21.13 25.11 -19.69
N GLN A 27 21.14 26.32 -20.30
CA GLN A 27 20.24 26.72 -21.39
C GLN A 27 20.43 25.83 -22.63
N GLY A 28 19.88 24.58 -22.53
CA GLY A 28 19.75 23.68 -23.66
C GLY A 28 18.49 24.03 -24.47
N ARG A 29 18.47 23.64 -25.74
CA ARG A 29 17.28 23.80 -26.60
C ARG A 29 16.43 22.54 -26.67
N ASN A 30 16.89 21.43 -26.09
CA ASN A 30 16.23 20.14 -26.18
C ASN A 30 15.06 20.06 -25.20
N SER A 31 14.11 19.19 -25.51
CA SER A 31 12.98 18.92 -24.63
C SER A 31 12.63 17.44 -24.60
N ILE A 32 12.02 17.02 -23.51
CA ILE A 32 11.39 15.70 -23.37
C ILE A 32 9.94 15.94 -22.97
N SER A 33 9.02 15.35 -23.69
CA SER A 33 7.59 15.42 -23.38
C SER A 33 6.93 14.08 -23.58
N GLY A 34 5.71 13.91 -23.09
CA GLY A 34 4.95 12.67 -23.29
C GLY A 34 3.63 12.64 -22.54
N VAL A 35 2.98 11.51 -22.60
CA VAL A 35 1.72 11.25 -21.91
C VAL A 35 1.88 10.04 -21.03
N VAL A 36 1.29 10.10 -19.83
CA VAL A 36 1.19 8.95 -18.93
C VAL A 36 -0.20 8.36 -19.04
N PHE A 37 -0.27 7.11 -19.40
CA PHE A 37 -1.50 6.34 -19.50
C PHE A 37 -1.57 5.27 -18.43
N GLY A 38 -2.77 5.06 -17.90
CA GLY A 38 -3.13 3.90 -17.08
C GLY A 38 -3.71 2.76 -17.93
N GLU A 39 -4.49 1.89 -17.29
CA GLU A 39 -5.22 0.82 -18.01
C GLU A 39 -6.16 1.39 -19.08
N SER A 40 -6.37 0.59 -20.11
CA SER A 40 -7.22 0.95 -21.26
C SER A 40 -6.80 2.26 -21.96
N ARG A 41 -5.53 2.66 -21.83
CA ARG A 41 -4.97 3.91 -22.37
C ARG A 41 -5.68 5.17 -21.86
N THR A 42 -6.19 5.13 -20.64
CA THR A 42 -6.77 6.32 -19.99
C THR A 42 -5.65 7.26 -19.54
N PRO A 43 -5.65 8.55 -19.96
CA PRO A 43 -4.65 9.51 -19.50
C PRO A 43 -4.69 9.70 -17.97
N MET A 44 -3.53 9.67 -17.33
CA MET A 44 -3.41 9.85 -15.87
C MET A 44 -2.99 11.28 -15.52
N SER A 45 -3.89 12.02 -14.92
CA SER A 45 -3.63 13.37 -14.38
C SER A 45 -2.95 13.31 -13.01
N ASP A 46 -2.31 14.42 -12.61
CA ASP A 46 -1.69 14.63 -11.29
C ASP A 46 -0.66 13.55 -10.89
N THR A 47 -0.06 12.89 -11.89
CA THR A 47 0.95 11.86 -11.70
C THR A 47 2.34 12.47 -11.68
N TYR A 48 3.16 12.12 -10.70
CA TYR A 48 4.53 12.64 -10.58
C TYR A 48 5.43 12.05 -11.66
N VAL A 49 6.18 12.96 -12.32
CA VAL A 49 7.22 12.61 -13.29
C VAL A 49 8.51 13.31 -12.87
N GLN A 50 9.57 12.55 -12.70
CA GLN A 50 10.91 13.04 -12.37
C GLN A 50 11.84 12.84 -13.55
N LEU A 51 12.67 13.87 -13.79
CA LEU A 51 13.82 13.80 -14.65
C LEU A 51 15.06 13.57 -13.79
N LEU A 52 15.78 12.50 -14.06
CA LEU A 52 16.98 12.11 -13.33
C LEU A 52 18.20 12.20 -14.26
N ASP A 53 19.36 12.49 -13.68
CA ASP A 53 20.64 12.37 -14.37
C ASP A 53 21.08 10.91 -14.56
N GLU A 54 22.24 10.71 -15.17
CA GLU A 54 22.81 9.37 -15.42
C GLU A 54 23.06 8.62 -14.11
N LEU A 55 23.39 9.33 -13.03
CA LEU A 55 23.64 8.75 -11.69
C LEU A 55 22.36 8.48 -10.89
N GLY A 56 21.20 8.94 -11.39
CA GLY A 56 19.91 8.75 -10.73
C GLY A 56 19.50 9.88 -9.77
N SER A 57 20.22 11.01 -9.78
CA SER A 57 19.84 12.19 -9.00
C SER A 57 18.73 12.97 -9.70
N THR A 58 17.75 13.46 -8.94
CA THR A 58 16.63 14.22 -9.50
C THR A 58 17.09 15.60 -9.95
N ILE A 59 16.98 15.88 -11.27
CA ILE A 59 17.27 17.18 -11.86
C ILE A 59 16.04 18.09 -11.85
N ALA A 60 14.87 17.52 -12.19
CA ALA A 60 13.61 18.24 -12.25
C ALA A 60 12.44 17.30 -11.93
N GLN A 61 11.33 17.89 -11.52
CA GLN A 61 10.08 17.16 -11.24
C GLN A 61 8.89 17.97 -11.74
N THR A 62 7.90 17.28 -12.28
CA THR A 62 6.63 17.87 -12.72
C THR A 62 5.47 16.90 -12.38
N ARG A 63 4.24 17.35 -12.65
CA ARG A 63 3.05 16.51 -12.62
C ARG A 63 2.35 16.54 -13.97
N THR A 64 1.69 15.43 -14.31
CA THR A 64 0.87 15.40 -15.51
C THR A 64 -0.36 16.30 -15.36
N ASN A 65 -0.73 16.97 -16.44
CA ASN A 65 -1.96 17.78 -16.51
C ASN A 65 -3.22 16.87 -16.68
N GLY A 66 -4.40 17.50 -16.83
CA GLY A 66 -5.67 16.80 -17.00
C GLY A 66 -5.75 15.84 -18.22
N ALA A 67 -4.87 16.03 -19.22
CA ALA A 67 -4.73 15.14 -20.37
C ALA A 67 -3.57 14.13 -20.22
N GLY A 68 -3.03 13.97 -19.02
CA GLY A 68 -1.90 13.06 -18.72
C GLY A 68 -0.55 13.54 -19.26
N ARG A 69 -0.42 14.77 -19.77
CA ARG A 69 0.78 15.27 -20.42
C ARG A 69 1.79 15.82 -19.43
N TYR A 70 3.06 15.58 -19.69
CA TYR A 70 4.19 16.19 -19.00
C TYR A 70 5.22 16.73 -19.99
N ALA A 71 6.08 17.65 -19.54
CA ALA A 71 7.19 18.18 -20.34
C ALA A 71 8.34 18.68 -19.46
N PHE A 72 9.57 18.48 -19.95
CA PHE A 72 10.81 19.07 -19.47
C PHE A 72 11.46 19.81 -20.63
N ASN A 73 11.70 21.09 -20.49
CA ASN A 73 12.25 21.97 -21.52
C ASN A 73 13.62 22.51 -21.09
N GLY A 74 14.38 23.03 -22.05
CA GLY A 74 15.65 23.68 -21.77
C GLY A 74 16.76 22.71 -21.39
N LEU A 75 16.70 21.46 -21.87
CA LEU A 75 17.64 20.42 -21.51
C LEU A 75 18.93 20.51 -22.37
N SER A 76 20.06 20.22 -21.73
CA SER A 76 21.33 19.98 -22.41
C SER A 76 21.30 18.62 -23.14
N SER A 77 22.26 18.37 -24.01
CA SER A 77 22.52 17.01 -24.49
C SER A 77 23.06 16.14 -23.36
N GLY A 78 22.74 14.85 -23.42
CA GLY A 78 23.18 13.88 -22.42
C GLY A 78 22.20 12.74 -22.23
N ARG A 79 22.55 11.84 -21.32
CA ARG A 79 21.69 10.75 -20.91
C ARG A 79 20.87 11.15 -19.70
N PHE A 80 19.58 10.88 -19.78
CA PHE A 80 18.61 11.14 -18.72
C PHE A 80 17.79 9.91 -18.44
N LYS A 81 17.18 9.85 -17.27
CA LYS A 81 16.16 8.87 -16.94
C LYS A 81 14.89 9.60 -16.57
N ILE A 82 13.78 9.16 -17.12
CA ILE A 82 12.45 9.67 -16.74
C ILE A 82 11.81 8.62 -15.87
N LYS A 83 11.45 9.01 -14.65
CA LYS A 83 10.76 8.17 -13.69
C LYS A 83 9.35 8.68 -13.48
N VAL A 84 8.35 7.81 -13.75
CA VAL A 84 6.95 8.06 -13.42
C VAL A 84 6.61 7.27 -12.18
N PHE A 85 6.10 7.94 -11.15
CA PHE A 85 5.65 7.28 -9.94
C PHE A 85 4.28 7.79 -9.50
N PRO A 86 3.26 6.98 -9.71
CA PRO A 86 1.86 7.32 -9.49
C PRO A 86 1.48 7.16 -8.02
N VAL A 87 1.83 8.15 -7.20
CA VAL A 87 1.55 8.18 -5.75
C VAL A 87 0.06 8.04 -5.47
N GLY A 88 -0.31 7.17 -4.53
CA GLY A 88 -1.70 6.98 -4.12
C GLY A 88 -2.57 6.20 -5.11
N THR A 89 -1.95 5.56 -6.10
CA THR A 89 -2.62 4.69 -7.08
C THR A 89 -2.07 3.27 -7.04
N ASP A 90 -2.79 2.33 -7.66
CA ASP A 90 -2.35 0.93 -7.77
C ASP A 90 -1.38 0.68 -8.95
N TYR A 91 -0.88 1.73 -9.60
CA TYR A 91 0.05 1.57 -10.71
C TYR A 91 1.50 1.42 -10.25
N MET A 92 2.29 0.67 -11.02
CA MET A 92 3.73 0.54 -10.80
C MET A 92 4.47 1.77 -11.32
N GLU A 93 5.54 2.16 -10.61
CA GLU A 93 6.49 3.11 -11.17
C GLU A 93 7.18 2.52 -12.40
N GLN A 94 7.50 3.39 -13.36
CA GLN A 94 8.26 3.04 -14.55
C GLN A 94 9.39 4.03 -14.75
N ILE A 95 10.52 3.51 -15.27
CA ILE A 95 11.69 4.32 -15.62
C ILE A 95 12.04 4.01 -17.07
N GLN A 96 12.30 5.06 -17.85
CA GLN A 96 12.84 4.95 -19.20
C GLN A 96 14.08 5.82 -19.34
N GLU A 97 15.09 5.30 -20.03
CA GLU A 97 16.28 6.05 -20.37
C GLU A 97 16.09 6.77 -21.70
N VAL A 98 16.63 7.97 -21.79
CA VAL A 98 16.59 8.81 -22.98
C VAL A 98 17.95 9.45 -23.21
N LEU A 99 18.38 9.45 -24.46
CA LEU A 99 19.59 10.14 -24.93
C LEU A 99 19.17 11.33 -25.76
N LEU A 100 19.52 12.54 -25.30
CA LEU A 100 19.39 13.76 -26.09
C LEU A 100 20.67 14.06 -26.83
N SER A 101 20.57 14.16 -28.14
CA SER A 101 21.70 14.44 -29.02
C SER A 101 22.23 15.89 -28.82
N PRO A 102 23.51 16.13 -29.03
CA PRO A 102 24.04 17.50 -29.09
C PRO A 102 23.35 18.30 -30.21
N VAL A 103 22.87 19.48 -29.87
CA VAL A 103 22.42 20.43 -30.91
C VAL A 103 23.63 20.76 -31.77
N SER A 104 23.61 20.37 -33.04
CA SER A 104 24.70 20.65 -33.97
C SER A 104 24.85 22.18 -34.16
N ALA A 105 26.08 22.69 -34.21
CA ALA A 105 26.37 24.10 -34.51
C ALA A 105 26.02 24.50 -35.94
N VAL A 106 25.51 23.58 -36.77
CA VAL A 106 25.11 23.87 -38.15
C VAL A 106 23.80 24.68 -38.14
N PRO A 107 23.73 25.84 -38.79
CA PRO A 107 22.50 26.65 -38.91
C PRO A 107 21.39 25.79 -39.54
N GLY A 108 20.28 25.59 -38.83
CA GLY A 108 19.14 24.79 -39.26
C GLY A 108 19.01 23.41 -38.57
N SER A 109 19.99 22.98 -37.77
CA SER A 109 19.83 21.83 -36.90
C SER A 109 18.90 22.19 -35.74
N GLY A 110 17.73 21.53 -35.71
CA GLY A 110 16.70 21.77 -34.69
C GLY A 110 17.11 21.21 -33.32
N ALA A 111 16.37 21.66 -32.30
CA ALA A 111 16.42 21.02 -30.97
C ALA A 111 16.02 19.55 -31.05
N ASP A 112 16.64 18.70 -30.24
CA ASP A 112 16.22 17.31 -30.08
C ASP A 112 15.01 17.27 -29.14
N ASN A 113 13.85 16.99 -29.70
CA ASN A 113 12.58 16.93 -28.99
C ASN A 113 12.12 15.47 -28.95
N GLN A 114 12.30 14.82 -27.81
CA GLN A 114 11.93 13.43 -27.61
C GLN A 114 10.53 13.34 -27.03
N GLN A 115 9.67 12.50 -27.62
CA GLN A 115 8.37 12.13 -27.05
C GLN A 115 8.46 10.75 -26.44
N ILE A 116 8.16 10.66 -25.15
CA ILE A 116 8.20 9.42 -24.38
C ILE A 116 6.89 9.24 -23.64
N ASP A 117 6.10 8.29 -24.08
CA ASP A 117 4.83 7.94 -23.46
C ASP A 117 5.00 6.76 -22.51
N PHE A 118 4.35 6.83 -21.36
CA PHE A 118 4.33 5.77 -20.37
C PHE A 118 2.97 5.08 -20.35
N TYR A 119 2.99 3.75 -20.41
CA TYR A 119 1.81 2.90 -20.24
C TYR A 119 1.96 2.18 -18.91
N LEU A 120 1.43 2.76 -17.86
CA LEU A 120 1.58 2.21 -16.53
C LEU A 120 0.80 0.91 -16.39
N ARG A 121 1.45 -0.06 -15.78
CA ARG A 121 0.82 -1.33 -15.42
C ARG A 121 0.34 -1.25 -13.99
N LEU A 122 -0.85 -1.78 -13.72
CA LEU A 122 -1.28 -1.94 -12.33
C LEU A 122 -0.24 -2.77 -11.58
N ARG A 123 0.08 -2.34 -10.39
CA ARG A 123 0.72 -3.20 -9.41
C ARG A 123 -0.22 -4.37 -9.27
N ASP A 124 0.28 -5.53 -9.58
CA ASP A 124 -0.50 -6.76 -9.70
C ASP A 124 -1.82 -6.70 -8.90
N ALA A 125 -2.95 -6.58 -9.60
CA ALA A 125 -4.28 -6.67 -9.01
C ALA A 125 -4.53 -8.03 -8.33
N ASN A 126 -3.61 -8.97 -8.51
CA ASN A 126 -3.54 -10.25 -7.85
C ASN A 126 -2.61 -10.28 -6.63
N ARG A 127 -2.32 -9.13 -6.03
CA ARG A 127 -1.78 -9.16 -4.67
C ARG A 127 -2.86 -9.75 -3.78
N GLY A 128 -2.56 -10.87 -3.16
CA GLY A 128 -3.46 -11.44 -2.17
C GLY A 128 -3.84 -10.41 -1.10
N PRO A 129 -4.88 -10.65 -0.32
CA PRO A 129 -5.46 -9.70 0.65
C PRO A 129 -4.47 -9.16 1.69
N PHE A 130 -3.25 -9.66 1.68
CA PHE A 130 -2.21 -9.38 2.66
C PHE A 130 -0.98 -8.66 2.09
N SER A 131 -0.93 -8.30 0.80
CA SER A 131 0.28 -7.72 0.22
C SER A 131 0.33 -6.19 0.28
N VAL A 132 1.54 -5.63 0.41
CA VAL A 132 1.81 -4.19 0.41
C VAL A 132 2.74 -3.80 -0.73
N PRO A 133 2.70 -2.54 -1.18
CA PRO A 133 3.59 -2.02 -2.19
C PRO A 133 5.05 -1.97 -1.72
N GLY A 134 5.97 -2.40 -2.56
CA GLY A 134 7.34 -1.88 -2.53
C GLY A 134 8.38 -2.63 -1.72
N THR A 135 8.09 -3.75 -1.04
CA THR A 135 9.14 -4.52 -0.38
C THR A 135 9.73 -5.55 -1.34
N ILE A 136 10.91 -5.27 -1.87
CA ILE A 136 11.69 -6.24 -2.63
C ILE A 136 12.55 -7.02 -1.63
N PHE A 137 12.32 -8.32 -1.53
CA PHE A 137 13.23 -9.23 -0.83
C PHE A 137 14.15 -9.87 -1.86
N ALA A 138 15.43 -9.48 -1.83
CA ALA A 138 16.44 -10.04 -2.71
C ALA A 138 16.87 -11.43 -2.21
N GLN A 139 16.71 -12.46 -3.04
CA GLN A 139 17.10 -13.82 -2.75
C GLN A 139 17.70 -14.45 -4.00
N GLU A 140 18.83 -15.11 -3.86
CA GLU A 140 19.37 -15.95 -4.93
C GLU A 140 18.53 -17.21 -5.03
N VAL A 141 17.85 -17.37 -6.15
CA VAL A 141 16.89 -18.46 -6.39
C VAL A 141 17.29 -19.17 -7.68
N PRO A 142 17.30 -20.52 -7.72
CA PRO A 142 17.51 -21.27 -8.94
C PRO A 142 16.52 -20.88 -10.05
N ASP A 143 16.99 -20.83 -11.30
CA ASP A 143 16.15 -20.38 -12.43
C ASP A 143 14.94 -21.28 -12.66
N GLU A 144 15.06 -22.57 -12.36
CA GLU A 144 13.94 -23.52 -12.43
C GLU A 144 12.84 -23.12 -11.42
N ALA A 145 13.20 -22.82 -10.16
CA ALA A 145 12.24 -22.40 -9.15
C ALA A 145 11.58 -21.06 -9.52
N LYS A 146 12.35 -20.10 -10.11
CA LYS A 146 11.79 -18.83 -10.60
C LYS A 146 10.74 -19.06 -11.69
N LYS A 147 11.06 -19.88 -12.70
CA LYS A 147 10.14 -20.20 -13.81
C LYS A 147 8.84 -20.84 -13.30
N LEU A 148 8.97 -21.77 -12.35
CA LEU A 148 7.81 -22.43 -11.72
C LEU A 148 6.96 -21.44 -10.93
N TYR A 149 7.57 -20.53 -10.16
CA TYR A 149 6.89 -19.47 -9.45
C TYR A 149 6.13 -18.54 -10.41
N GLU A 150 6.80 -18.03 -11.44
CA GLU A 150 6.19 -17.14 -12.45
C GLU A 150 5.03 -17.82 -13.17
N SER A 151 5.19 -19.10 -13.54
CA SER A 151 4.10 -19.90 -14.11
C SER A 151 2.95 -20.04 -13.12
N GLY A 152 3.23 -20.32 -11.85
CA GLY A 152 2.21 -20.41 -10.79
C GLY A 152 1.42 -19.12 -10.65
N ILE A 153 2.10 -17.97 -10.60
CA ILE A 153 1.46 -16.65 -10.55
C ILE A 153 0.60 -16.40 -11.80
N SER A 154 1.12 -16.74 -12.99
CA SER A 154 0.39 -16.59 -14.25
C SER A 154 -0.90 -17.42 -14.25
N GLN A 155 -0.87 -18.66 -13.77
CA GLN A 155 -2.05 -19.52 -13.68
C GLN A 155 -3.08 -18.97 -12.68
N LEU A 156 -2.63 -18.46 -11.52
CA LEU A 156 -3.54 -17.81 -10.55
C LEU A 156 -4.24 -16.58 -11.14
N ARG A 157 -3.53 -15.78 -11.95
CA ARG A 157 -4.12 -14.63 -12.68
C ARG A 157 -5.20 -15.07 -13.66
N GLN A 158 -5.02 -16.20 -14.31
CA GLN A 158 -5.99 -16.81 -15.21
C GLN A 158 -7.13 -17.53 -14.48
N LYS A 159 -7.17 -17.43 -13.14
CA LYS A 159 -8.13 -18.15 -12.27
C LYS A 159 -8.01 -19.67 -12.33
N ASN A 160 -6.90 -20.19 -12.85
CA ASN A 160 -6.57 -21.60 -12.82
C ASN A 160 -5.84 -21.95 -11.53
N GLU A 161 -6.59 -22.01 -10.44
CA GLU A 161 -6.05 -22.14 -9.08
C GLU A 161 -5.27 -23.44 -8.89
N THR A 162 -5.78 -24.57 -9.42
CA THR A 162 -5.14 -25.88 -9.27
C THR A 162 -3.73 -25.88 -9.85
N ALA A 163 -3.58 -25.46 -11.11
CA ALA A 163 -2.28 -25.39 -11.76
C ALA A 163 -1.36 -24.33 -11.11
N GLY A 164 -1.95 -23.22 -10.66
CA GLY A 164 -1.22 -22.18 -9.94
C GLY A 164 -0.57 -22.71 -8.66
N PHE A 165 -1.35 -23.38 -7.81
CA PHE A 165 -0.83 -23.95 -6.56
C PHE A 165 0.15 -25.10 -6.79
N GLU A 166 -0.10 -25.92 -7.80
CA GLU A 166 0.82 -27.00 -8.15
C GLU A 166 2.20 -26.45 -8.56
N ASN A 167 2.25 -25.43 -9.39
CA ASN A 167 3.48 -24.80 -9.79
C ASN A 167 4.20 -24.08 -8.64
N LEU A 168 3.48 -23.43 -7.74
CA LEU A 168 4.07 -22.85 -6.53
C LEU A 168 4.66 -23.92 -5.61
N LYS A 169 3.99 -25.07 -5.46
CA LYS A 169 4.53 -26.22 -4.69
C LYS A 169 5.78 -26.78 -5.34
N LYS A 170 5.77 -27.01 -6.66
CA LYS A 170 6.95 -27.44 -7.39
C LYS A 170 8.12 -26.49 -7.25
N ALA A 171 7.86 -25.17 -7.22
CA ALA A 171 8.91 -24.17 -6.95
C ALA A 171 9.52 -24.36 -5.54
N LEU A 172 8.71 -24.74 -4.54
CA LEU A 172 9.18 -25.07 -3.19
C LEU A 172 9.87 -26.44 -3.11
N ASP A 173 9.51 -27.41 -3.96
CA ASP A 173 10.20 -28.69 -4.06
C ASP A 173 11.65 -28.48 -4.60
N VAL A 174 11.83 -27.55 -5.57
CA VAL A 174 13.15 -27.19 -6.12
C VAL A 174 13.93 -26.33 -5.12
N PHE A 175 13.27 -25.36 -4.48
CA PHE A 175 13.91 -24.44 -3.53
C PHE A 175 13.03 -24.24 -2.30
N PRO A 176 13.20 -25.05 -1.25
CA PRO A 176 12.31 -25.07 -0.06
C PRO A 176 12.24 -23.77 0.73
N ASN A 177 13.23 -22.90 0.60
CA ASN A 177 13.29 -21.59 1.26
C ASN A 177 12.97 -20.44 0.29
N TYR A 178 12.28 -20.69 -0.81
CA TYR A 178 11.90 -19.65 -1.75
C TYR A 178 10.82 -18.74 -1.12
N PHE A 179 11.26 -17.60 -0.60
CA PHE A 179 10.41 -16.68 0.16
C PHE A 179 9.12 -16.30 -0.60
N LEU A 180 9.23 -15.88 -1.88
CA LEU A 180 8.06 -15.44 -2.64
C LEU A 180 7.04 -16.57 -2.84
N ALA A 181 7.48 -17.81 -3.02
CA ALA A 181 6.59 -18.95 -3.18
C ALA A 181 5.93 -19.33 -1.84
N LEU A 182 6.67 -19.29 -0.74
CA LEU A 182 6.16 -19.51 0.62
C LEU A 182 5.10 -18.47 1.00
N ASP A 183 5.44 -17.19 0.84
CA ASP A 183 4.55 -16.07 1.15
C ASP A 183 3.27 -16.12 0.30
N ARG A 184 3.44 -16.31 -1.02
CA ARG A 184 2.29 -16.35 -1.93
C ARG A 184 1.36 -17.53 -1.65
N LEU A 185 1.89 -18.74 -1.57
CA LEU A 185 1.07 -19.92 -1.32
C LEU A 185 0.42 -19.86 0.07
N GLY A 186 1.17 -19.39 1.08
CA GLY A 186 0.67 -19.22 2.44
C GLY A 186 -0.48 -18.20 2.53
N THR A 187 -0.35 -17.06 1.88
CA THR A 187 -1.40 -16.02 1.86
C THR A 187 -2.63 -16.46 1.08
N GLU A 188 -2.45 -17.18 -0.03
CA GLU A 188 -3.57 -17.76 -0.78
C GLU A 188 -4.34 -18.80 0.05
N TYR A 189 -3.63 -19.64 0.79
CA TYR A 189 -4.29 -20.61 1.69
C TYR A 189 -4.98 -19.92 2.87
N ALA A 190 -4.37 -18.87 3.45
CA ALA A 190 -5.02 -18.09 4.50
C ALA A 190 -6.36 -17.50 4.03
N ALA A 191 -6.40 -16.92 2.82
CA ALA A 191 -7.63 -16.38 2.24
C ALA A 191 -8.71 -17.46 2.08
N ARG A 192 -8.34 -18.66 1.62
CA ARG A 192 -9.25 -19.80 1.41
C ARG A 192 -9.66 -20.51 2.68
N GLY A 193 -8.91 -20.35 3.75
CA GLY A 193 -9.24 -20.89 5.07
C GLY A 193 -10.63 -20.46 5.56
N ARG A 194 -11.14 -19.31 5.11
CA ARG A 194 -12.51 -18.84 5.42
C ARG A 194 -13.60 -19.74 4.83
N THR A 195 -13.34 -20.39 3.71
CA THR A 195 -14.28 -21.31 3.05
C THR A 195 -14.02 -22.78 3.40
N ASN A 196 -12.77 -23.12 3.69
CA ASN A 196 -12.36 -24.46 4.11
C ASN A 196 -11.23 -24.35 5.14
N ALA A 197 -11.56 -24.59 6.40
CA ALA A 197 -10.66 -24.45 7.55
C ALA A 197 -9.35 -25.26 7.44
N ASN A 198 -9.35 -26.34 6.65
CA ASN A 198 -8.15 -27.16 6.45
C ASN A 198 -6.97 -26.38 5.83
N TYR A 199 -7.27 -25.30 5.09
CA TYR A 199 -6.23 -24.45 4.53
C TYR A 199 -5.48 -23.63 5.59
N PHE A 200 -6.07 -23.33 6.73
CA PHE A 200 -5.40 -22.54 7.77
C PHE A 200 -4.14 -23.22 8.30
N GLU A 201 -4.14 -24.55 8.46
CA GLU A 201 -2.94 -25.24 8.95
C GLU A 201 -1.80 -25.17 7.93
N ALA A 202 -2.07 -25.40 6.66
CA ALA A 202 -1.08 -25.25 5.59
C ALA A 202 -0.59 -23.79 5.48
N ALA A 203 -1.49 -22.82 5.61
CA ALA A 203 -1.14 -21.39 5.61
C ALA A 203 -0.19 -21.06 6.78
N ARG A 204 -0.51 -21.53 7.99
CA ARG A 204 0.32 -21.30 9.18
C ARG A 204 1.74 -21.83 8.99
N ILE A 205 1.90 -23.06 8.49
CA ILE A 205 3.21 -23.67 8.23
C ILE A 205 4.01 -22.85 7.22
N LEU A 206 3.40 -22.53 6.08
CA LEU A 206 4.07 -21.80 5.00
C LEU A 206 4.46 -20.37 5.41
N LEU A 207 3.57 -19.64 6.10
CA LEU A 207 3.81 -18.27 6.52
C LEU A 207 4.83 -18.21 7.66
N THR A 208 4.86 -19.19 8.57
CA THR A 208 5.91 -19.32 9.57
C THR A 208 7.26 -19.50 8.89
N LYS A 209 7.36 -20.42 7.92
CA LYS A 209 8.58 -20.64 7.17
C LYS A 209 8.99 -19.41 6.32
N ALA A 210 8.00 -18.69 5.76
CA ALA A 210 8.29 -17.44 5.07
C ALA A 210 8.92 -16.37 6.00
N LEU A 211 8.47 -16.31 7.26
CA LEU A 211 9.02 -15.39 8.27
C LEU A 211 10.39 -15.82 8.81
N GLU A 212 10.73 -17.11 8.76
CA GLU A 212 12.10 -17.57 9.02
C GLU A 212 13.07 -17.06 7.96
N VAL A 213 12.63 -17.01 6.69
CA VAL A 213 13.43 -16.51 5.57
C VAL A 213 13.45 -14.97 5.52
N ASN A 214 12.29 -14.34 5.69
CA ASN A 214 12.15 -12.88 5.71
C ASN A 214 11.36 -12.42 6.95
N PRO A 215 12.04 -12.16 8.07
CA PRO A 215 11.40 -11.77 9.33
C PRO A 215 10.67 -10.41 9.29
N ARG A 216 10.83 -9.63 8.22
CA ARG A 216 10.21 -8.31 8.03
C ARG A 216 9.13 -8.31 6.95
N SER A 217 8.60 -9.47 6.58
CA SER A 217 7.51 -9.55 5.62
C SER A 217 6.18 -9.14 6.25
N PHE A 218 5.64 -8.01 5.83
CA PHE A 218 4.30 -7.58 6.23
C PHE A 218 3.24 -8.62 5.84
N SER A 219 3.25 -9.10 4.58
CA SER A 219 2.26 -10.06 4.07
C SER A 219 2.24 -11.35 4.86
N SER A 220 3.43 -11.89 5.16
CA SER A 220 3.55 -13.11 5.97
C SER A 220 3.10 -12.89 7.42
N MET A 221 3.47 -11.78 8.05
CA MET A 221 3.04 -11.45 9.42
C MET A 221 1.52 -11.27 9.49
N PHE A 222 0.96 -10.48 8.57
CA PHE A 222 -0.48 -10.25 8.53
C PHE A 222 -1.25 -11.54 8.22
N GLY A 223 -0.82 -12.27 7.19
CA GLY A 223 -1.44 -13.56 6.83
C GLY A 223 -1.37 -14.59 7.96
N LEU A 224 -0.23 -14.65 8.69
CA LEU A 224 -0.08 -15.54 9.84
C LEU A 224 -1.00 -15.11 11.00
N GLY A 225 -1.04 -13.83 11.35
CA GLY A 225 -1.94 -13.32 12.39
C GLY A 225 -3.41 -13.56 12.06
N PHE A 226 -3.82 -13.33 10.81
CA PHE A 226 -5.15 -13.66 10.32
C PHE A 226 -5.47 -15.15 10.45
N THR A 227 -4.55 -16.01 10.04
CA THR A 227 -4.67 -17.47 10.13
C THR A 227 -4.81 -17.93 11.58
N GLN A 228 -3.95 -17.44 12.46
CA GLN A 228 -3.95 -17.76 13.89
C GLN A 228 -5.24 -17.33 14.58
N TYR A 229 -5.78 -16.16 14.24
CA TYR A 229 -7.08 -15.70 14.74
C TYR A 229 -8.18 -16.71 14.42
N HIS A 230 -8.25 -17.20 13.18
CA HIS A 230 -9.25 -18.16 12.75
C HIS A 230 -9.06 -19.56 13.34
N GLN A 231 -7.83 -19.92 13.71
CA GLN A 231 -7.52 -21.15 14.43
C GLN A 231 -7.76 -21.04 15.95
N GLY A 232 -8.18 -19.88 16.45
CA GLY A 232 -8.39 -19.65 17.89
C GLY A 232 -7.12 -19.27 18.67
N MET A 233 -5.97 -19.18 18.02
CA MET A 233 -4.67 -18.76 18.59
C MET A 233 -4.61 -17.22 18.67
N VAL A 234 -5.53 -16.64 19.46
CA VAL A 234 -5.82 -15.20 19.35
C VAL A 234 -4.70 -14.32 19.93
N ASN A 235 -4.00 -14.79 20.96
CA ASN A 235 -2.88 -14.06 21.54
C ASN A 235 -1.73 -13.95 20.53
N GLU A 236 -1.39 -15.04 19.87
CA GLU A 236 -0.36 -15.09 18.82
C GLU A 236 -0.77 -14.25 17.62
N ALA A 237 -2.06 -14.25 17.27
CA ALA A 237 -2.60 -13.39 16.23
C ALA A 237 -2.36 -11.90 16.54
N VAL A 238 -2.63 -11.45 17.78
CA VAL A 238 -2.35 -10.08 18.20
C VAL A 238 -0.88 -9.75 18.00
N VAL A 239 0.04 -10.61 18.46
CA VAL A 239 1.48 -10.39 18.33
C VAL A 239 1.91 -10.22 16.86
N ASN A 240 1.45 -11.11 15.97
CA ASN A 240 1.85 -11.04 14.57
C ASN A 240 1.18 -9.86 13.82
N LEU A 241 -0.04 -9.49 14.18
CA LEU A 241 -0.71 -8.31 13.62
C LEU A 241 -0.06 -7.00 14.12
N GLU A 242 0.35 -6.92 15.39
CA GLU A 242 1.13 -5.80 15.91
C GLU A 242 2.48 -5.68 15.19
N ARG A 243 3.19 -6.78 14.99
CA ARG A 243 4.43 -6.79 14.19
C ARG A 243 4.17 -6.33 12.74
N ALA A 244 3.09 -6.77 12.11
CA ALA A 244 2.75 -6.36 10.75
C ALA A 244 2.61 -4.83 10.65
N ILE A 245 1.85 -4.19 11.54
CA ILE A 245 1.65 -2.74 11.50
C ILE A 245 2.92 -1.94 11.83
N THR A 246 3.92 -2.52 12.51
CA THR A 246 5.24 -1.86 12.69
C THR A 246 6.05 -1.83 11.39
N VAL A 247 5.84 -2.81 10.49
CA VAL A 247 6.50 -2.85 9.19
C VAL A 247 5.79 -1.98 8.16
N TYR A 248 4.46 -2.01 8.18
CA TYR A 248 3.64 -1.19 7.30
C TYR A 248 2.36 -0.73 8.02
N ASN A 249 2.30 0.57 8.30
CA ASN A 249 1.28 1.19 9.15
C ASN A 249 0.10 1.82 8.39
N ASP A 250 0.01 1.62 7.06
CA ASP A 250 -1.04 2.21 6.21
C ASP A 250 -2.03 1.16 5.67
N SER A 251 -2.11 -0.02 6.33
CA SER A 251 -3.05 -1.08 5.95
C SER A 251 -4.33 -1.03 6.80
N PRO A 252 -5.48 -0.58 6.26
CA PRO A 252 -6.74 -0.60 7.00
C PRO A 252 -7.14 -2.03 7.42
N ASN A 253 -6.88 -3.03 6.59
CA ASN A 253 -7.18 -4.43 6.90
C ASN A 253 -6.34 -4.98 8.06
N ALA A 254 -5.06 -4.63 8.15
CA ALA A 254 -4.23 -5.07 9.27
C ALA A 254 -4.74 -4.49 10.60
N TYR A 255 -5.09 -3.21 10.62
CA TYR A 255 -5.68 -2.57 11.80
C TYR A 255 -7.06 -3.10 12.13
N LEU A 256 -7.90 -3.40 11.14
CA LEU A 256 -9.21 -4.05 11.35
C LEU A 256 -9.03 -5.40 12.07
N TRP A 257 -8.18 -6.26 11.53
CA TRP A 257 -7.96 -7.59 12.12
C TRP A 257 -7.26 -7.52 13.47
N LEU A 258 -6.36 -6.56 13.66
CA LEU A 258 -5.75 -6.31 14.97
C LEU A 258 -6.82 -5.90 15.99
N GLY A 259 -7.70 -4.96 15.65
CA GLY A 259 -8.80 -4.54 16.53
C GLY A 259 -9.76 -5.68 16.87
N ILE A 260 -10.09 -6.54 15.89
CA ILE A 260 -10.91 -7.73 16.09
C ILE A 260 -10.22 -8.71 17.07
N ALA A 261 -8.93 -8.98 16.86
CA ALA A 261 -8.17 -9.88 17.72
C ALA A 261 -8.01 -9.32 19.15
N GLN A 262 -7.70 -8.02 19.29
CA GLN A 262 -7.59 -7.33 20.58
C GLN A 262 -8.91 -7.35 21.34
N LYS A 263 -10.05 -7.10 20.66
CA LYS A 263 -11.39 -7.21 21.26
C LYS A 263 -11.61 -8.62 21.84
N ARG A 264 -11.25 -9.64 21.09
CA ARG A 264 -11.47 -11.04 21.50
C ARG A 264 -10.64 -11.46 22.72
N VAL A 265 -9.46 -10.85 22.94
CA VAL A 265 -8.63 -11.05 24.15
C VAL A 265 -8.94 -10.06 25.26
N GLY A 266 -9.99 -9.24 25.14
CA GLY A 266 -10.42 -8.30 26.17
C GLY A 266 -9.63 -6.98 26.22
N LYS A 267 -8.73 -6.71 25.27
CA LYS A 267 -7.96 -5.45 25.16
C LYS A 267 -8.81 -4.37 24.50
N LEU A 268 -9.92 -3.96 25.16
CA LEU A 268 -10.97 -3.15 24.52
C LEU A 268 -10.51 -1.75 24.13
N VAL A 269 -9.63 -1.11 24.92
CA VAL A 269 -9.07 0.22 24.59
C VAL A 269 -8.18 0.16 23.35
N GLN A 270 -7.30 -0.84 23.27
CA GLN A 270 -6.46 -1.06 22.12
C GLN A 270 -7.28 -1.42 20.87
N ALA A 271 -8.32 -2.25 21.05
CA ALA A 271 -9.24 -2.60 19.98
C ALA A 271 -9.93 -1.38 19.37
N GLU A 272 -10.43 -0.47 20.23
CA GLU A 272 -11.04 0.78 19.77
C GLU A 272 -10.04 1.64 18.99
N ALA A 273 -8.82 1.79 19.48
CA ALA A 273 -7.78 2.56 18.81
C ALA A 273 -7.43 1.95 17.44
N SER A 274 -7.26 0.63 17.37
CA SER A 274 -6.97 -0.07 16.11
C SER A 274 -8.11 0.05 15.10
N LEU A 275 -9.37 -0.12 15.53
CA LEU A 275 -10.54 0.02 14.65
C LEU A 275 -10.72 1.46 14.16
N LYS A 276 -10.50 2.46 15.00
CA LYS A 276 -10.52 3.88 14.60
C LYS A 276 -9.43 4.16 13.57
N ARG A 277 -8.23 3.62 13.76
CA ARG A 277 -7.15 3.77 12.78
C ARG A 277 -7.50 3.10 11.44
N ALA A 278 -8.13 1.93 11.46
CA ALA A 278 -8.66 1.28 10.26
C ALA A 278 -9.69 2.16 9.54
N ASN A 279 -10.58 2.82 10.31
CA ASN A 279 -11.58 3.74 9.78
C ASN A 279 -10.96 4.96 9.10
N GLU A 280 -9.97 5.58 9.74
CA GLU A 280 -9.23 6.72 9.16
C GLU A 280 -8.57 6.35 7.84
N LEU A 281 -7.83 5.23 7.82
CA LEU A 281 -7.11 4.76 6.62
C LEU A 281 -8.05 4.40 5.47
N SER A 282 -9.23 3.84 5.78
CA SER A 282 -10.27 3.52 4.79
C SER A 282 -11.14 4.73 4.41
N LYS A 283 -10.91 5.89 5.05
CA LYS A 283 -11.74 7.10 4.89
C LYS A 283 -13.23 6.85 5.17
N GLY A 284 -13.52 6.01 6.15
CA GLY A 284 -14.88 5.66 6.54
C GLY A 284 -15.64 4.76 5.56
N LYS A 285 -14.97 4.16 4.59
CA LYS A 285 -15.63 3.35 3.53
C LYS A 285 -15.71 1.86 3.83
N GLU A 286 -14.95 1.38 4.81
CA GLU A 286 -14.91 -0.04 5.14
C GLU A 286 -16.07 -0.39 6.09
N ALA A 287 -17.11 -1.02 5.56
CA ALA A 287 -18.30 -1.36 6.34
C ALA A 287 -17.98 -2.26 7.56
N ASP A 288 -17.08 -3.23 7.40
CA ASP A 288 -16.74 -4.16 8.47
C ASP A 288 -16.11 -3.46 9.67
N VAL A 289 -15.42 -2.33 9.48
CA VAL A 289 -14.89 -1.51 10.60
C VAL A 289 -16.03 -0.95 11.43
N HIS A 290 -17.05 -0.38 10.80
CA HIS A 290 -18.23 0.16 11.48
C HIS A 290 -19.02 -0.93 12.23
N TRP A 291 -19.11 -2.12 11.62
CA TRP A 291 -19.70 -3.27 12.30
C TRP A 291 -18.94 -3.64 13.59
N GLN A 292 -17.62 -3.69 13.53
CA GLN A 292 -16.79 -4.02 14.69
C GLN A 292 -16.83 -2.95 15.79
N LEU A 293 -16.80 -1.66 15.40
CA LEU A 293 -16.95 -0.54 16.34
C LEU A 293 -18.34 -0.55 17.00
N GLY A 294 -19.40 -0.76 16.23
CA GLY A 294 -20.76 -0.88 16.75
C GLY A 294 -20.89 -2.00 17.79
N GLY A 295 -20.33 -3.17 17.51
CA GLY A 295 -20.26 -4.27 18.46
C GLY A 295 -19.43 -3.95 19.70
N LEU A 296 -18.27 -3.31 19.53
CA LEU A 296 -17.39 -2.91 20.65
C LEU A 296 -18.09 -1.91 21.59
N TYR A 297 -18.74 -0.89 21.04
CA TYR A 297 -19.45 0.11 21.82
C TYR A 297 -20.69 -0.47 22.52
N ASN A 298 -21.41 -1.39 21.89
CA ASN A 298 -22.50 -2.12 22.55
C ASN A 298 -22.00 -2.92 23.75
N ASP A 299 -20.88 -3.64 23.63
CA ASP A 299 -20.28 -4.39 24.73
C ASP A 299 -19.85 -3.47 25.90
N GLN A 300 -19.46 -2.24 25.59
CA GLN A 300 -19.12 -1.19 26.55
C GLN A 300 -20.36 -0.40 27.07
N LYS A 301 -21.57 -0.75 26.65
CA LYS A 301 -22.83 -0.03 26.98
C LYS A 301 -22.88 1.42 26.46
N ARG A 302 -22.05 1.76 25.49
CA ARG A 302 -22.03 3.05 24.78
C ARG A 302 -23.04 3.01 23.63
N TYR A 303 -24.32 2.91 24.00
CA TYR A 303 -25.38 2.55 23.06
C TYR A 303 -25.62 3.58 21.96
N ALA A 304 -25.45 4.88 22.25
CA ALA A 304 -25.60 5.93 21.24
C ALA A 304 -24.52 5.80 20.14
N GLU A 305 -23.28 5.56 20.54
CA GLU A 305 -22.16 5.38 19.62
C GLU A 305 -22.29 4.07 18.84
N ALA A 306 -22.74 3.01 19.50
CA ALA A 306 -23.00 1.73 18.84
C ALA A 306 -24.06 1.87 17.74
N ALA A 307 -25.15 2.61 18.01
CA ALA A 307 -26.20 2.87 17.02
C ALA A 307 -25.66 3.67 15.83
N ALA A 308 -24.86 4.71 16.08
CA ALA A 308 -24.27 5.54 15.04
C ALA A 308 -23.34 4.74 14.11
N GLU A 309 -22.50 3.86 14.66
CA GLU A 309 -21.61 3.02 13.86
C GLU A 309 -22.39 2.01 13.01
N LEU A 310 -23.45 1.41 13.54
CA LEU A 310 -24.28 0.49 12.76
C LEU A 310 -25.08 1.20 11.65
N GLU A 311 -25.44 2.47 11.82
CA GLU A 311 -26.00 3.29 10.74
C GLU A 311 -24.99 3.52 9.62
N LEU A 312 -23.73 3.80 9.96
CA LEU A 312 -22.64 3.93 8.99
C LEU A 312 -22.34 2.59 8.28
N PHE A 313 -22.43 1.48 9.00
CA PHE A 313 -22.35 0.15 8.39
C PHE A 313 -23.40 -0.03 7.29
N LEU A 314 -24.68 0.24 7.60
CA LEU A 314 -25.77 0.12 6.62
C LEU A 314 -25.66 1.12 5.47
N LYS A 315 -25.13 2.31 5.73
CA LYS A 315 -24.84 3.29 4.67
C LYS A 315 -23.80 2.79 3.69
N ASN A 316 -22.75 2.13 4.18
CA ASN A 316 -21.68 1.60 3.35
C ASN A 316 -22.02 0.24 2.71
N LYS A 317 -22.98 -0.50 3.27
CA LYS A 317 -23.44 -1.80 2.80
C LYS A 317 -24.95 -1.93 2.90
N PRO A 318 -25.69 -1.20 2.05
CA PRO A 318 -27.15 -1.15 2.11
C PRO A 318 -27.84 -2.48 1.77
N ASP A 319 -27.15 -3.34 1.02
CA ASP A 319 -27.56 -4.69 0.60
C ASP A 319 -27.11 -5.80 1.59
N ALA A 320 -26.75 -5.43 2.82
CA ALA A 320 -26.40 -6.42 3.83
C ALA A 320 -27.55 -7.40 4.05
N ARG A 321 -27.24 -8.70 4.04
CA ARG A 321 -28.22 -9.81 4.14
C ARG A 321 -29.18 -9.65 5.32
N ASP A 322 -28.71 -9.07 6.44
CA ASP A 322 -29.47 -8.89 7.68
C ASP A 322 -29.83 -7.41 7.93
N ALA A 323 -29.92 -6.58 6.89
CA ALA A 323 -30.13 -5.12 7.02
C ALA A 323 -31.35 -4.78 7.91
N GLU A 324 -32.48 -5.49 7.78
CA GLU A 324 -33.68 -5.22 8.60
C GLU A 324 -33.46 -5.56 10.09
N LYS A 325 -32.76 -6.65 10.40
CA LYS A 325 -32.41 -6.98 11.79
C LYS A 325 -31.45 -5.92 12.38
N ILE A 326 -30.53 -5.41 11.57
CA ILE A 326 -29.61 -4.36 12.00
C ILE A 326 -30.36 -3.06 12.27
N LYS A 327 -31.36 -2.68 11.46
CA LYS A 327 -32.22 -1.53 11.72
C LYS A 327 -32.99 -1.68 13.04
N GLN A 328 -33.52 -2.86 13.32
CA GLN A 328 -34.17 -3.16 14.59
C GLN A 328 -33.19 -3.03 15.77
N LEU A 329 -31.97 -3.55 15.63
CA LEU A 329 -30.93 -3.41 16.65
C LEU A 329 -30.57 -1.93 16.88
N ILE A 330 -30.43 -1.13 15.84
CA ILE A 330 -30.20 0.32 15.94
C ILE A 330 -31.31 1.00 16.74
N ALA A 331 -32.59 0.69 16.45
CA ALA A 331 -33.73 1.24 17.20
C ALA A 331 -33.69 0.87 18.70
N GLN A 332 -33.38 -0.40 19.01
CA GLN A 332 -33.21 -0.85 20.40
C GLN A 332 -32.06 -0.14 21.13
N LEU A 333 -30.93 0.04 20.44
CA LEU A 333 -29.77 0.74 20.99
C LEU A 333 -30.09 2.22 21.29
N LYS A 334 -30.81 2.89 20.38
CA LYS A 334 -31.28 4.27 20.59
C LYS A 334 -32.23 4.37 21.77
N GLN A 335 -33.13 3.41 21.92
CA GLN A 335 -34.03 3.36 23.08
C GLN A 335 -33.24 3.18 24.39
N LYS A 336 -32.26 2.26 24.43
CA LYS A 336 -31.38 2.08 25.59
C LYS A 336 -30.55 3.31 25.91
N ALA A 337 -30.09 4.04 24.88
CA ALA A 337 -29.33 5.27 25.05
C ALA A 337 -30.17 6.44 25.63
N ALA A 338 -31.48 6.42 25.41
CA ALA A 338 -32.42 7.44 25.92
C ALA A 338 -32.91 7.13 27.34
N THR A 339 -32.63 5.92 27.86
CA THR A 339 -33.04 5.54 29.21
C THR A 339 -31.87 5.82 30.17
N PRO A 340 -32.03 6.64 31.21
CA PRO A 340 -30.96 7.02 32.14
C PRO A 340 -30.46 5.84 32.97
#